data_49934f74038da900abbcfbbdc07b6b20
#
_entry.id   49934f74038da900abbcfbbdc07b6b20
#
_cell.length_a   1.000
_cell.length_b   1.000
_cell.length_c   1.000
_cell.angle_alpha   90.00
_cell.angle_beta   90.00
_cell.angle_gamma   90.00
#
_symmetry.space_group_name_H-M   'P 1'
#
loop_
_entity.id
_entity.type
_entity.pdbx_description
1 polymer ?
#
loop_
_entity_poly.entity_id
_entity_poly.type
_entity_poly.pdbx_seq_one_letter_code
_entity_poly.pdbx_strand_id
1 'polypeptide(L)'
;MQEFFQCYLDKLDVTTVLENLLTKVISLLILFLLFYIAKKILHATVRKIVKPSLKFSNRDAGRQKTISRLLENVFNYILYFFLIYCILSILGLPVSSLLAGAGIAGVAIGMGAQGFLSDVINGFFILFERQLD
;
A
#
# COMPACT_ATOMS: atom_id res chain seq x y z
N MET A 1 -38.37 23.73 -28.32
CA MET A 1 -36.89 23.56 -28.38
C MET A 1 -36.19 24.38 -27.31
N GLN A 2 -36.63 25.55 -26.98
CA GLN A 2 -36.03 26.36 -25.91
C GLN A 2 -36.27 25.78 -24.50
N GLU A 3 -37.41 25.19 -24.22
CA GLU A 3 -37.71 24.58 -22.93
C GLU A 3 -36.87 23.30 -22.67
N PHE A 4 -36.56 22.56 -23.72
CA PHE A 4 -35.67 21.37 -23.62
C PHE A 4 -34.21 21.75 -23.29
N PHE A 5 -33.75 22.86 -23.87
CA PHE A 5 -32.41 23.38 -23.59
C PHE A 5 -32.29 23.97 -22.20
N GLN A 6 -33.31 24.65 -21.71
CA GLN A 6 -33.35 25.18 -20.34
C GLN A 6 -33.44 24.05 -19.29
N CYS A 7 -34.21 23.00 -19.57
CA CYS A 7 -34.28 21.83 -18.69
C CYS A 7 -32.94 21.03 -18.65
N TYR A 8 -32.16 21.09 -19.75
CA TYR A 8 -30.81 20.47 -19.78
C TYR A 8 -29.74 21.35 -19.11
N LEU A 9 -29.89 22.67 -19.18
CA LEU A 9 -29.00 23.62 -18.50
C LEU A 9 -29.30 23.70 -16.99
N ASP A 10 -30.54 23.53 -16.60
CA ASP A 10 -30.97 23.46 -15.19
C ASP A 10 -30.59 22.12 -14.55
N LYS A 11 -30.41 21.06 -15.36
CA LYS A 11 -29.88 19.76 -14.92
C LYS A 11 -28.35 19.71 -14.83
N LEU A 12 -27.66 20.63 -15.46
CA LEU A 12 -26.28 20.96 -15.28
C LEU A 12 -26.19 22.07 -14.22
N ASP A 13 -26.69 21.77 -13.02
CA ASP A 13 -26.45 22.61 -11.85
C ASP A 13 -24.95 22.80 -11.71
N VAL A 14 -24.47 23.97 -12.13
CA VAL A 14 -23.08 24.39 -11.99
C VAL A 14 -22.65 24.24 -10.54
N THR A 15 -23.59 24.39 -9.62
CA THR A 15 -23.40 24.15 -8.17
C THR A 15 -23.08 22.69 -7.85
N THR A 16 -23.80 21.72 -8.39
CA THR A 16 -23.54 20.29 -8.18
C THR A 16 -22.23 19.82 -8.80
N VAL A 17 -21.88 20.36 -9.96
CA VAL A 17 -20.58 20.07 -10.58
C VAL A 17 -19.45 20.68 -9.76
N LEU A 18 -19.64 21.89 -9.26
CA LEU A 18 -18.65 22.58 -8.43
C LEU A 18 -18.49 21.88 -7.07
N GLU A 19 -19.58 21.46 -6.43
CA GLU A 19 -19.57 20.69 -5.18
C GLU A 19 -18.87 19.34 -5.37
N ASN A 20 -19.15 18.62 -6.45
CA ASN A 20 -18.50 17.37 -6.78
C ASN A 20 -16.99 17.55 -7.03
N LEU A 21 -16.61 18.63 -7.71
CA LEU A 21 -15.19 18.95 -7.92
C LEU A 21 -14.49 19.31 -6.61
N LEU A 22 -15.11 20.14 -5.79
CA LEU A 22 -14.59 20.50 -4.48
C LEU A 22 -14.42 19.28 -3.58
N THR A 23 -15.40 18.40 -3.54
CA THR A 23 -15.34 17.15 -2.76
C THR A 23 -14.21 16.25 -3.23
N LYS A 24 -14.02 16.09 -4.56
CA LYS A 24 -12.91 15.32 -5.13
C LYS A 24 -11.55 15.93 -4.80
N VAL A 25 -11.42 17.25 -4.89
CA VAL A 25 -10.17 17.94 -4.54
C VAL A 25 -9.85 17.80 -3.06
N ILE A 26 -10.82 17.98 -2.19
CA ILE A 26 -10.65 17.80 -0.74
C ILE A 26 -10.26 16.36 -0.42
N SER A 27 -10.93 15.37 -1.04
CA SER A 27 -10.60 13.94 -0.86
C SER A 27 -9.17 13.62 -1.32
N LEU A 28 -8.72 14.19 -2.43
CA LEU A 28 -7.34 14.04 -2.88
C LEU A 28 -6.33 14.67 -1.93
N LEU A 29 -6.61 15.86 -1.38
CA LEU A 29 -5.74 16.51 -0.40
C LEU A 29 -5.62 15.69 0.88
N ILE A 30 -6.73 15.16 1.38
CA ILE A 30 -6.75 14.27 2.56
C ILE A 30 -5.95 13.00 2.26
N LEU A 31 -6.13 12.40 1.08
CA LEU A 31 -5.40 11.22 0.65
C LEU A 31 -3.88 11.47 0.63
N PHE A 32 -3.44 12.58 0.05
CA PHE A 32 -2.02 12.93 0.03
C PHE A 32 -1.46 13.16 1.43
N LEU A 33 -2.23 13.79 2.32
CA LEU A 33 -1.84 13.98 3.70
C LEU A 33 -1.69 12.64 4.43
N LEU A 34 -2.67 11.76 4.30
CA LEU A 34 -2.61 10.40 4.87
C LEU A 34 -1.44 9.59 4.32
N PHE A 35 -1.19 9.67 3.02
CA PHE A 35 -0.05 9.01 2.40
C PHE A 35 1.29 9.52 2.92
N TYR A 36 1.42 10.83 3.08
CA TYR A 36 2.62 11.44 3.64
C TYR A 36 2.88 10.98 5.08
N ILE A 37 1.82 10.93 5.90
CA ILE A 37 1.89 10.44 7.29
C ILE A 37 2.27 8.95 7.30
N ALA A 38 1.63 8.12 6.48
CA ALA A 38 1.91 6.69 6.38
C ALA A 38 3.37 6.44 5.98
N LYS A 39 3.87 7.17 4.99
CA LYS A 39 5.27 7.09 4.56
C LYS A 39 6.25 7.49 5.67
N LYS A 40 5.94 8.54 6.41
CA LYS A 40 6.76 9.00 7.54
C LYS A 40 6.79 7.96 8.68
N ILE A 41 5.64 7.37 9.00
CA ILE A 41 5.54 6.30 10.01
C ILE A 41 6.33 5.09 9.57
N LEU A 42 6.21 4.66 8.31
CA LEU A 42 6.93 3.52 7.75
C LEU A 42 8.45 3.71 7.88
N HIS A 43 8.97 4.86 7.43
CA HIS A 43 10.39 5.16 7.55
C HIS A 43 10.87 5.20 9.01
N ALA A 44 10.07 5.75 9.92
CA ALA A 44 10.40 5.77 11.34
C ALA A 44 10.43 4.36 11.95
N THR A 45 9.48 3.50 11.55
CA THR A 45 9.39 2.12 12.03
C THR A 45 10.54 1.27 11.51
N VAL A 46 10.85 1.34 10.23
CA VAL A 46 11.99 0.62 9.63
C VAL A 46 13.30 1.04 10.29
N ARG A 47 13.51 2.34 10.50
CA ARG A 47 14.69 2.83 11.22
C ARG A 47 14.79 2.32 12.67
N LYS A 48 13.66 2.19 13.37
CA LYS A 48 13.64 1.68 14.75
C LYS A 48 13.94 0.19 14.81
N ILE A 49 13.50 -0.60 13.85
CA ILE A 49 13.72 -2.04 13.80
C ILE A 49 15.17 -2.35 13.43
N VAL A 50 15.77 -1.56 12.55
CA VAL A 50 17.13 -1.80 12.02
C VAL A 50 18.24 -1.27 12.93
N LYS A 51 18.02 -0.13 13.61
CA LYS A 51 19.04 0.49 14.49
C LYS A 51 19.50 -0.36 15.70
N PRO A 52 18.65 -1.11 16.41
CA PRO A 52 19.11 -1.90 17.54
C PRO A 52 19.96 -3.12 17.15
N SER A 53 19.84 -3.64 15.93
CA SER A 53 20.62 -4.77 15.44
C SER A 53 22.07 -4.44 15.12
N LEU A 54 22.42 -3.16 15.00
CA LEU A 54 23.79 -2.72 14.70
C LEU A 54 24.80 -2.90 15.88
N LYS A 55 24.30 -3.21 17.09
CA LYS A 55 25.15 -3.40 18.28
C LYS A 55 25.70 -4.82 18.45
N PHE A 56 25.19 -5.81 17.70
CA PHE A 56 25.65 -7.18 17.78
C PHE A 56 26.24 -7.63 16.44
N SER A 57 27.56 -7.65 16.39
CA SER A 57 28.40 -8.28 15.36
C SER A 57 28.63 -7.50 14.06
N ASN A 58 29.88 -7.06 13.91
CA ASN A 58 30.43 -6.40 12.71
C ASN A 58 30.44 -7.24 11.42
N ARG A 59 30.04 -8.51 11.47
CA ARG A 59 30.05 -9.42 10.31
C ARG A 59 28.75 -9.45 9.51
N ASP A 60 27.64 -9.05 10.11
CA ASP A 60 26.31 -9.15 9.47
C ASP A 60 25.73 -7.80 9.01
N ALA A 61 26.45 -6.70 9.19
CA ALA A 61 25.97 -5.36 8.87
C ALA A 61 25.58 -5.17 7.38
N GLY A 62 26.30 -5.83 6.47
CA GLY A 62 26.00 -5.78 5.04
C GLY A 62 24.70 -6.49 4.66
N ARG A 63 24.46 -7.65 5.25
CA ARG A 63 23.27 -8.48 4.96
C ARG A 63 21.99 -7.86 5.53
N GLN A 64 22.06 -7.31 6.73
CA GLN A 64 20.94 -6.61 7.37
C GLN A 64 20.57 -5.34 6.62
N LYS A 65 21.55 -4.59 6.11
CA LYS A 65 21.33 -3.39 5.32
C LYS A 65 20.60 -3.69 4.00
N THR A 66 20.92 -4.82 3.39
CA THR A 66 20.26 -5.27 2.14
C THR A 66 18.81 -5.68 2.39
N ILE A 67 18.56 -6.47 3.43
CA ILE A 67 17.20 -6.90 3.80
C ILE A 67 16.31 -5.70 4.15
N SER A 68 16.84 -4.74 4.90
CA SER A 68 16.10 -3.52 5.26
C SER A 68 15.73 -2.70 4.04
N ARG A 69 16.65 -2.54 3.08
CA ARG A 69 16.38 -1.84 1.82
C ARG A 69 15.34 -2.57 0.98
N LEU A 70 15.40 -3.89 0.92
CA LEU A 70 14.42 -4.69 0.20
C LEU A 70 13.02 -4.55 0.82
N LEU A 71 12.91 -4.66 2.15
CA LEU A 71 11.64 -4.45 2.85
C LEU A 71 11.09 -3.03 2.64
N GLU A 72 11.94 -2.02 2.77
CA GLU A 72 11.55 -0.63 2.55
C GLU A 72 11.03 -0.40 1.13
N ASN A 73 11.70 -0.96 0.12
CA ASN A 73 11.27 -0.88 -1.27
C ASN A 73 9.92 -1.59 -1.49
N VAL A 74 9.75 -2.81 -0.97
CA VAL A 74 8.49 -3.56 -1.08
C VAL A 74 7.33 -2.77 -0.44
N PHE A 75 7.53 -2.25 0.77
CA PHE A 75 6.51 -1.43 1.42
C PHE A 75 6.21 -0.14 0.67
N ASN A 76 7.21 0.52 0.11
CA ASN A 76 7.01 1.69 -0.74
C ASN A 76 6.18 1.35 -1.98
N TYR A 77 6.45 0.24 -2.66
CA TYR A 77 5.65 -0.22 -3.81
C TYR A 77 4.19 -0.47 -3.42
N ILE A 78 3.95 -1.12 -2.29
CA ILE A 78 2.60 -1.36 -1.77
C ILE A 78 1.89 -0.02 -1.49
N LEU A 79 2.55 0.94 -0.84
CA LEU A 79 1.99 2.25 -0.56
C LEU A 79 1.65 3.02 -1.85
N TYR A 80 2.54 3.02 -2.85
CA TYR A 80 2.28 3.66 -4.13
C TYR A 80 1.12 2.98 -4.89
N PHE A 81 1.04 1.65 -4.83
CA PHE A 81 -0.08 0.91 -5.41
C PHE A 81 -1.42 1.35 -4.79
N PHE A 82 -1.49 1.43 -3.46
CA PHE A 82 -2.69 1.91 -2.78
C PHE A 82 -3.01 3.37 -3.08
N LEU A 83 -2.00 4.22 -3.21
CA LEU A 83 -2.18 5.62 -3.59
C LEU A 83 -2.83 5.73 -4.97
N ILE A 84 -2.27 5.03 -5.96
CA ILE A 84 -2.82 5.01 -7.33
C ILE A 84 -4.25 4.47 -7.32
N TYR A 85 -4.48 3.35 -6.61
CA TYR A 85 -5.81 2.77 -6.45
C TYR A 85 -6.82 3.78 -5.90
N CYS A 86 -6.48 4.49 -4.82
CA CYS A 86 -7.36 5.49 -4.22
C CYS A 86 -7.60 6.69 -5.14
N ILE A 87 -6.57 7.16 -5.86
CA ILE A 87 -6.73 8.26 -6.83
C ILE A 87 -7.71 7.86 -7.94
N LEU A 88 -7.53 6.67 -8.52
CA LEU A 88 -8.42 6.18 -9.57
C LEU A 88 -9.86 6.02 -9.07
N SER A 89 -10.01 5.53 -7.84
CA SER A 89 -11.32 5.37 -7.19
C SER A 89 -12.03 6.72 -7.00
N ILE A 90 -11.31 7.76 -6.53
CA ILE A 90 -11.86 9.12 -6.34
C ILE A 90 -12.24 9.73 -7.71
N LEU A 91 -11.47 9.44 -8.75
CA LEU A 91 -11.78 9.88 -10.11
C LEU A 91 -13.02 9.18 -10.71
N GLY A 92 -13.51 8.11 -10.08
CA GLY A 92 -14.66 7.35 -10.53
C GLY A 92 -14.34 6.33 -11.62
N LEU A 93 -13.07 5.93 -11.74
CA LEU A 93 -12.65 4.88 -12.67
C LEU A 93 -12.93 3.50 -12.10
N PRO A 94 -13.27 2.50 -12.94
CA PRO A 94 -13.52 1.13 -12.48
C PRO A 94 -12.21 0.46 -12.01
N VAL A 95 -11.97 0.48 -10.70
CA VAL A 95 -10.76 -0.07 -10.06
C VAL A 95 -10.86 -1.57 -9.73
N SER A 96 -12.03 -2.17 -9.96
CA SER A 96 -12.27 -3.61 -9.70
C SER A 96 -11.33 -4.52 -10.48
N SER A 97 -11.03 -4.18 -11.73
CA SER A 97 -10.07 -4.92 -12.57
C SER A 97 -8.63 -4.84 -12.04
N LEU A 98 -8.26 -3.69 -11.49
CA LEU A 98 -6.95 -3.49 -10.86
C LEU A 98 -6.81 -4.37 -9.60
N LEU A 99 -7.87 -4.43 -8.80
CA LEU A 99 -7.92 -5.25 -7.60
C LEU A 99 -7.91 -6.75 -7.93
N ALA A 100 -8.63 -7.14 -8.98
CA ALA A 100 -8.61 -8.53 -9.48
C ALA A 100 -7.22 -8.94 -9.96
N GLY A 101 -6.55 -8.08 -10.74
CA GLY A 101 -5.16 -8.31 -11.17
C GLY A 101 -4.17 -8.41 -10.01
N ALA A 102 -4.30 -7.53 -9.02
CA ALA A 102 -3.50 -7.59 -7.80
C ALA A 102 -3.75 -8.88 -7.00
N GLY A 103 -5.00 -9.35 -6.95
CA GLY A 103 -5.37 -10.62 -6.32
C GLY A 103 -4.70 -11.81 -6.99
N ILE A 104 -4.72 -11.88 -8.32
CA ILE A 104 -4.04 -12.93 -9.10
C ILE A 104 -2.53 -12.89 -8.86
N ALA A 105 -1.93 -11.72 -8.90
CA ALA A 105 -0.51 -11.54 -8.60
C ALA A 105 -0.17 -11.98 -7.16
N GLY A 106 -1.04 -11.67 -6.19
CA GLY A 106 -0.90 -12.11 -4.80
C GLY A 106 -0.93 -13.62 -4.65
N VAL A 107 -1.83 -14.29 -5.36
CA VAL A 107 -1.89 -15.77 -5.38
C VAL A 107 -0.62 -16.35 -6.00
N ALA A 108 -0.15 -15.83 -7.13
CA ALA A 108 1.07 -16.27 -7.78
C ALA A 108 2.31 -16.13 -6.88
N ILE A 109 2.44 -14.98 -6.20
CA ILE A 109 3.51 -14.74 -5.22
C ILE A 109 3.38 -15.70 -4.04
N GLY A 110 2.15 -15.91 -3.53
CA GLY A 110 1.87 -16.83 -2.42
C GLY A 110 2.26 -18.26 -2.75
N MET A 111 1.90 -18.75 -3.93
CA MET A 111 2.29 -20.09 -4.40
C MET A 111 3.81 -20.21 -4.58
N GLY A 112 4.46 -19.17 -5.12
CA GLY A 112 5.92 -19.14 -5.25
C GLY A 112 6.66 -19.12 -3.91
N ALA A 113 6.07 -18.48 -2.90
CA ALA A 113 6.63 -18.38 -1.55
C ALA A 113 6.26 -19.57 -0.63
N GLN A 114 5.40 -20.49 -1.08
CA GLN A 114 4.88 -21.58 -0.25
C GLN A 114 5.98 -22.47 0.33
N GLY A 115 6.99 -22.82 -0.47
CA GLY A 115 8.13 -23.61 0.01
C GLY A 115 8.93 -22.88 1.09
N PHE A 116 9.24 -21.61 0.87
CA PHE A 116 9.94 -20.79 1.85
C PHE A 116 9.17 -20.65 3.16
N LEU A 117 7.86 -20.44 3.09
CA LEU A 117 7.01 -20.32 4.27
C LEU A 117 6.96 -21.62 5.07
N SER A 118 6.87 -22.77 4.38
CA SER A 118 6.93 -24.10 5.00
C SER A 118 8.27 -24.32 5.73
N ASP A 119 9.39 -23.97 5.11
CA ASP A 119 10.71 -24.11 5.72
C ASP A 119 10.87 -23.22 6.95
N VAL A 120 10.36 -21.99 6.93
CA VAL A 120 10.35 -21.08 8.08
C VAL A 120 9.53 -21.64 9.23
N ILE A 121 8.33 -22.15 8.94
CA ILE A 121 7.45 -22.74 9.95
C ILE A 121 8.09 -24.00 10.55
N ASN A 122 8.62 -24.88 9.72
CA ASN A 122 9.30 -26.09 10.17
C ASN A 122 10.53 -25.76 11.03
N GLY A 123 11.33 -24.78 10.60
CA GLY A 123 12.47 -24.29 11.39
C GLY A 123 12.06 -23.72 12.74
N PHE A 124 10.95 -22.99 12.78
CA PHE A 124 10.39 -22.46 14.03
C PHE A 124 9.95 -23.58 14.97
N PHE A 125 9.22 -24.59 14.46
CA PHE A 125 8.79 -25.73 15.27
C PHE A 125 9.98 -26.52 15.83
N ILE A 126 11.01 -26.77 15.04
CA ILE A 126 12.23 -27.46 15.49
C ILE A 126 12.92 -26.69 16.63
N LEU A 127 13.01 -25.36 16.50
CA LEU A 127 13.58 -24.52 17.55
C LEU A 127 12.74 -24.52 18.83
N PHE A 128 11.42 -24.51 18.67
CA PHE A 128 10.48 -24.51 19.77
C PHE A 128 10.47 -25.85 20.52
N GLU A 129 10.49 -26.97 19.79
CA GLU A 129 10.57 -28.32 20.36
C GLU A 129 11.88 -28.52 21.12
N ARG A 130 13.01 -27.99 20.63
CA ARG A 130 14.31 -28.09 21.29
C ARG A 130 14.42 -27.23 22.56
N GLN A 131 13.56 -26.25 22.75
CA GLN A 131 13.46 -25.46 23.99
C GLN A 131 12.54 -26.10 25.04
N LEU A 132 11.69 -27.06 24.66
CA LEU A 132 10.80 -27.78 25.56
C LEU A 132 11.42 -29.08 26.09
N ASP A 133 12.49 -29.55 25.50
CA ASP A 133 13.34 -30.64 26.01
C ASP A 133 14.39 -30.14 26.99
#